data_1de35cfff37d1ddc8cd787b0873c5488
#
_entry.id   1de35cfff37d1ddc8cd787b0873c5488
#
_cell.length_a   1.000
_cell.length_b   1.000
_cell.length_c   1.000
_cell.angle_alpha   90.00
_cell.angle_beta   90.00
_cell.angle_gamma   90.00
#
_symmetry.space_group_name_H-M   'P 1'
#
loop_
_entity.id
_entity.type
_entity.pdbx_description
1 polymer ?
#
loop_
_entity_poly.entity_id
_entity_poly.type
_entity_poly.pdbx_seq_one_letter_code
_entity_poly.pdbx_strand_id
1 'polypeptide(L)'
;MEATLENGFAKVAAGDWLMGRAQPAACLGSATTKGLKGFIVPDRACVRAVTCAGDAWCGAADRPFLTRLDALPDVPLVLVSAKLLVAPFGARAGARCVKLVPFSFNRATPVTEFKLGWAVAGTKSRVTRVALEDGATLTVRPESMVAWTGKDPTGFCPKLSVLDILLPRGPRTLAWNFHGPCVVWFEGTQEESVRPRGWRR
;
A
#
# COMPACT_ATOMS: atom_id res chain seq x y z
N MET A 1 16.99 5.76 -12.16
CA MET A 1 15.85 6.68 -12.02
C MET A 1 15.66 6.95 -10.56
N GLU A 2 15.60 8.21 -10.16
CA GLU A 2 15.41 8.63 -8.77
C GLU A 2 14.17 9.48 -8.65
N ALA A 3 13.55 9.48 -7.47
CA ALA A 3 12.51 10.42 -7.10
C ALA A 3 13.00 11.26 -5.93
N THR A 4 12.78 12.57 -6.00
CA THR A 4 12.98 13.48 -4.87
C THR A 4 11.66 13.79 -4.22
N LEU A 5 11.66 13.88 -2.88
CA LEU A 5 10.47 14.23 -2.12
C LEU A 5 10.53 15.71 -1.77
N GLU A 6 9.67 16.51 -2.39
CA GLU A 6 9.67 17.97 -2.24
C GLU A 6 8.25 18.49 -2.01
N ASN A 7 8.04 19.30 -0.98
CA ASN A 7 6.78 20.02 -0.73
C ASN A 7 5.51 19.16 -0.82
N GLY A 8 5.57 17.91 -0.35
CA GLY A 8 4.41 17.00 -0.41
C GLY A 8 4.21 16.32 -1.77
N PHE A 9 5.17 16.42 -2.68
CA PHE A 9 5.18 15.74 -3.96
C PHE A 9 6.41 14.84 -4.12
N ALA A 10 6.24 13.75 -4.84
CA ALA A 10 7.34 12.97 -5.38
C ALA A 10 7.63 13.48 -6.79
N LYS A 11 8.77 14.18 -6.97
CA LYS A 11 9.23 14.62 -8.28
C LYS A 11 10.00 13.49 -8.95
N VAL A 12 9.65 13.20 -10.18
CA VAL A 12 10.26 12.17 -11.04
C VAL A 12 10.68 12.79 -12.36
N ALA A 13 11.79 12.32 -12.91
CA ALA A 13 12.28 12.75 -14.23
C ALA A 13 11.45 12.15 -15.38
N ALA A 14 11.68 12.63 -16.60
CA ALA A 14 11.13 12.03 -17.80
C ALA A 14 11.39 10.52 -17.86
N GLY A 15 10.40 9.74 -18.27
CA GLY A 15 10.52 8.28 -18.37
C GLY A 15 9.24 7.52 -18.10
N ASP A 16 9.39 6.20 -17.98
CA ASP A 16 8.28 5.27 -17.72
C ASP A 16 8.18 4.95 -16.22
N TRP A 17 6.99 5.14 -15.68
CA TRP A 17 6.70 5.01 -14.25
C TRP A 17 5.49 4.11 -14.00
N LEU A 18 5.49 3.41 -12.88
CA LEU A 18 4.29 2.82 -12.31
C LEU A 18 3.66 3.84 -11.37
N MET A 19 2.41 4.18 -11.58
CA MET A 19 1.66 5.12 -10.74
C MET A 19 0.41 4.47 -10.17
N GLY A 20 0.07 4.87 -8.95
CA GLY A 20 -1.17 4.49 -8.31
C GLY A 20 -2.38 5.21 -8.92
N ARG A 21 -3.45 5.34 -8.14
CA ARG A 21 -4.70 6.01 -8.58
C ARG A 21 -4.51 7.45 -9.03
N ALA A 22 -3.58 8.16 -8.41
CA ALA A 22 -3.29 9.53 -8.79
C ALA A 22 -2.50 9.55 -10.09
N GLN A 23 -2.99 10.28 -11.08
CA GLN A 23 -2.16 10.75 -12.19
C GLN A 23 -1.15 11.77 -11.65
N PRO A 24 -0.04 12.07 -12.37
CA PRO A 24 0.81 13.15 -11.93
C PRO A 24 -0.01 14.44 -11.77
N ALA A 25 0.18 15.12 -10.66
CA ALA A 25 -0.48 16.41 -10.39
C ALA A 25 -0.05 17.48 -11.40
N ALA A 26 1.21 17.37 -11.86
CA ALA A 26 1.78 18.19 -12.91
C ALA A 26 2.82 17.41 -13.68
N CYS A 27 3.01 17.73 -14.95
CA CYS A 27 4.04 17.15 -15.81
C CYS A 27 4.53 18.21 -16.80
N LEU A 28 5.82 18.34 -16.97
CA LEU A 28 6.40 19.14 -18.05
C LEU A 28 6.24 18.36 -19.37
N GLY A 29 5.50 18.94 -20.30
CA GLY A 29 5.09 18.28 -21.54
C GLY A 29 3.84 17.42 -21.33
N SER A 30 3.87 16.18 -21.78
CA SER A 30 2.70 15.27 -21.73
C SER A 30 2.95 14.07 -20.84
N ALA A 31 1.88 13.56 -20.22
CA ALA A 31 1.86 12.29 -19.53
C ALA A 31 0.86 11.36 -20.22
N THR A 32 1.32 10.21 -20.71
CA THR A 32 0.49 9.24 -21.43
C THR A 32 0.42 7.92 -20.68
N THR A 33 -0.79 7.41 -20.50
CA THR A 33 -0.99 6.10 -19.88
C THR A 33 -0.75 5.01 -20.91
N LYS A 34 0.14 4.07 -20.61
CA LYS A 34 0.37 2.86 -21.41
C LYS A 34 -0.43 1.69 -20.85
N GLY A 35 -0.95 0.85 -21.74
CA GLY A 35 -1.51 -0.43 -21.33
C GLY A 35 -0.42 -1.33 -20.73
N LEU A 36 -0.69 -1.92 -19.58
CA LEU A 36 0.19 -2.87 -18.92
C LEU A 36 0.10 -4.24 -19.60
N LYS A 37 0.75 -4.42 -20.77
CA LYS A 37 0.82 -5.72 -21.42
C LYS A 37 1.59 -6.71 -20.54
N GLY A 38 0.98 -7.84 -20.21
CA GLY A 38 1.58 -8.89 -19.38
C GLY A 38 1.50 -8.65 -17.87
N PHE A 39 0.88 -7.58 -17.45
CA PHE A 39 0.64 -7.29 -16.03
C PHE A 39 -0.82 -7.63 -15.71
N ILE A 40 -1.05 -8.77 -15.10
CA ILE A 40 -2.40 -9.11 -14.60
C ILE A 40 -2.63 -8.23 -13.37
N VAL A 41 -3.18 -7.06 -13.60
CA VAL A 41 -3.60 -6.17 -12.52
C VAL A 41 -5.02 -6.58 -12.17
N PRO A 42 -5.28 -7.07 -10.95
CA PRO A 42 -6.66 -7.20 -10.49
C PRO A 42 -7.35 -5.84 -10.66
N ASP A 43 -8.57 -5.78 -11.15
CA ASP A 43 -9.32 -4.54 -11.41
C ASP A 43 -9.30 -3.51 -10.27
N ARG A 44 -9.02 -3.99 -9.05
CA ARG A 44 -8.90 -3.17 -7.84
C ARG A 44 -7.51 -2.63 -7.54
N ALA A 45 -6.47 -3.07 -8.24
CA ALA A 45 -5.09 -2.68 -7.93
C ALA A 45 -4.80 -1.21 -8.26
N CYS A 46 -5.53 -0.64 -9.21
CA CYS A 46 -5.46 0.78 -9.58
C CYS A 46 -4.03 1.28 -9.90
N VAL A 47 -3.15 0.40 -10.38
CA VAL A 47 -1.79 0.73 -10.79
C VAL A 47 -1.76 0.88 -12.30
N ARG A 48 -1.09 1.91 -12.80
CA ARG A 48 -0.99 2.22 -14.22
C ARG A 48 0.46 2.45 -14.61
N ALA A 49 0.82 2.09 -15.83
CA ALA A 49 2.06 2.55 -16.43
C ALA A 49 1.82 3.92 -17.08
N VAL A 50 2.67 4.87 -16.76
CA VAL A 50 2.61 6.25 -17.27
C VAL A 50 3.97 6.63 -17.84
N THR A 51 3.98 7.15 -19.06
CA THR A 51 5.17 7.75 -19.65
C THR A 51 5.08 9.26 -19.48
N CYS A 52 6.06 9.86 -18.83
CA CYS A 52 6.19 11.30 -18.70
C CYS A 52 7.24 11.83 -19.69
N ALA A 53 6.87 12.82 -20.48
CA ALA A 53 7.76 13.45 -21.47
C ALA A 53 8.82 14.35 -20.80
N GLY A 54 8.53 14.86 -19.62
CA GLY A 54 9.42 15.69 -18.81
C GLY A 54 9.26 15.37 -17.33
N ASP A 55 9.78 16.24 -16.47
CA ASP A 55 9.64 16.11 -15.02
C ASP A 55 8.16 16.09 -14.63
N ALA A 56 7.82 15.22 -13.68
CA ALA A 56 6.46 15.11 -13.20
C ALA A 56 6.42 15.10 -11.66
N TRP A 57 5.36 15.69 -11.12
CA TRP A 57 5.10 15.77 -9.68
C TRP A 57 3.92 14.88 -9.33
N CYS A 58 4.18 13.85 -8.55
CA CYS A 58 3.18 12.89 -8.11
C CYS A 58 2.82 13.16 -6.65
N GLY A 59 1.55 13.35 -6.37
CA GLY A 59 1.03 13.60 -5.03
C GLY A 59 -0.46 13.35 -4.97
N ALA A 60 -1.01 13.23 -3.78
CA ALA A 60 -2.43 13.10 -3.55
C ALA A 60 -2.83 13.99 -2.36
N ALA A 61 -3.83 14.86 -2.57
CA ALA A 61 -4.26 15.82 -1.56
C ALA A 61 -4.77 15.15 -0.27
N ASP A 62 -5.33 13.95 -0.39
CA ASP A 62 -5.81 13.13 0.73
C ASP A 62 -4.69 12.34 1.44
N ARG A 63 -3.43 12.45 0.96
CA ARG A 63 -2.26 11.69 1.45
C ARG A 63 -1.01 12.55 1.45
N PRO A 64 -0.92 13.52 2.35
CA PRO A 64 0.16 14.51 2.35
C PRO A 64 1.51 13.95 2.81
N PHE A 65 1.53 12.78 3.47
CA PHE A 65 2.77 12.19 3.94
C PHE A 65 3.31 11.21 2.91
N LEU A 66 4.52 11.50 2.42
CA LEU A 66 5.21 10.68 1.44
C LEU A 66 6.34 9.92 2.10
N THR A 67 6.44 8.64 1.80
CA THR A 67 7.52 7.78 2.31
C THR A 67 8.10 6.97 1.17
N ARG A 68 9.41 7.08 0.97
CA ARG A 68 10.16 6.21 0.07
C ARG A 68 10.42 4.88 0.79
N LEU A 69 10.13 3.81 0.09
CA LEU A 69 10.32 2.43 0.53
C LEU A 69 11.24 1.75 -0.46
N ASP A 70 12.35 1.21 0.01
CA ASP A 70 13.32 0.52 -0.82
C ASP A 70 13.17 -0.99 -0.64
N ALA A 71 13.16 -1.73 -1.76
CA ALA A 71 13.20 -3.19 -1.74
C ALA A 71 14.59 -3.65 -1.28
N LEU A 72 14.63 -4.62 -0.40
CA LEU A 72 15.87 -5.24 0.03
C LEU A 72 16.34 -6.26 -1.02
N PRO A 73 17.64 -6.50 -1.14
CA PRO A 73 18.13 -7.60 -1.96
C PRO A 73 17.48 -8.92 -1.52
N ASP A 74 17.01 -9.69 -2.48
CA ASP A 74 16.43 -11.03 -2.29
C ASP A 74 15.15 -11.11 -1.45
N VAL A 75 14.65 -9.98 -0.92
CA VAL A 75 13.41 -9.93 -0.14
C VAL A 75 12.43 -8.96 -0.81
N PRO A 76 11.32 -9.45 -1.36
CA PRO A 76 10.37 -8.60 -2.03
C PRO A 76 9.73 -7.61 -1.06
N LEU A 77 9.59 -6.37 -1.51
CA LEU A 77 8.78 -5.34 -0.87
C LEU A 77 7.34 -5.47 -1.38
N VAL A 78 6.41 -5.68 -0.49
CA VAL A 78 4.99 -5.76 -0.80
C VAL A 78 4.30 -4.49 -0.30
N LEU A 79 3.72 -3.72 -1.21
CA LEU A 79 3.05 -2.46 -0.93
C LEU A 79 1.55 -2.59 -1.18
N VAL A 80 0.73 -2.09 -0.28
CA VAL A 80 -0.72 -1.97 -0.51
C VAL A 80 -0.95 -1.05 -1.71
N SER A 81 -1.51 -1.58 -2.80
CA SER A 81 -1.59 -0.85 -4.09
C SER A 81 -2.32 0.48 -4.01
N ALA A 82 -3.28 0.59 -3.08
CA ALA A 82 -3.99 1.83 -2.83
C ALA A 82 -3.09 2.94 -2.24
N LYS A 83 -1.95 2.60 -1.66
CA LYS A 83 -0.98 3.54 -1.08
C LYS A 83 0.13 3.92 -2.06
N LEU A 84 0.27 3.22 -3.17
CA LEU A 84 1.29 3.52 -4.18
C LEU A 84 1.02 4.88 -4.82
N LEU A 85 2.03 5.73 -4.84
CA LEU A 85 2.04 6.96 -5.65
C LEU A 85 2.84 6.74 -6.93
N VAL A 86 4.11 6.39 -6.80
CA VAL A 86 5.01 6.21 -7.94
C VAL A 86 6.11 5.20 -7.64
N ALA A 87 6.51 4.45 -8.67
CA ALA A 87 7.69 3.58 -8.67
C ALA A 87 8.27 3.49 -10.08
N PRO A 88 9.56 3.16 -10.26
CA PRO A 88 10.15 2.93 -11.57
C PRO A 88 9.46 1.77 -12.31
N PHE A 89 9.19 1.92 -13.60
CA PHE A 89 8.57 0.85 -14.40
C PHE A 89 9.44 -0.43 -14.47
N GLY A 90 10.77 -0.27 -14.40
CA GLY A 90 11.73 -1.38 -14.43
C GLY A 90 11.91 -2.14 -13.10
N ALA A 91 11.13 -1.84 -12.07
CA ALA A 91 11.29 -2.40 -10.72
C ALA A 91 10.87 -3.87 -10.55
N ARG A 92 10.69 -4.64 -11.63
CA ARG A 92 10.16 -6.02 -11.60
C ARG A 92 8.96 -6.14 -10.67
N ALA A 93 7.98 -5.26 -10.86
CA ALA A 93 6.79 -5.23 -10.05
C ALA A 93 5.75 -6.23 -10.55
N GLY A 94 5.01 -6.83 -9.64
CA GLY A 94 3.85 -7.68 -9.89
C GLY A 94 2.66 -7.22 -9.06
N ALA A 95 1.44 -7.37 -9.58
CA ALA A 95 0.24 -7.08 -8.81
C ALA A 95 -0.46 -8.39 -8.44
N ARG A 96 -0.88 -8.51 -7.19
CA ARG A 96 -1.65 -9.65 -6.69
C ARG A 96 -2.62 -9.23 -5.60
N CYS A 97 -3.46 -10.11 -5.18
CA CYS A 97 -4.35 -9.88 -4.04
C CYS A 97 -3.95 -10.76 -2.87
N VAL A 98 -3.83 -10.16 -1.69
CA VAL A 98 -3.68 -10.89 -0.44
C VAL A 98 -5.05 -11.12 0.17
N LYS A 99 -5.39 -12.38 0.42
CA LYS A 99 -6.62 -12.79 1.08
C LYS A 99 -6.33 -13.09 2.53
N LEU A 100 -6.97 -12.36 3.43
CA LEU A 100 -6.83 -12.58 4.87
C LEU A 100 -7.64 -13.75 5.39
N VAL A 101 -8.78 -14.01 4.75
CA VAL A 101 -9.69 -15.08 5.13
C VAL A 101 -9.88 -15.99 3.94
N PRO A 102 -9.58 -17.29 4.06
CA PRO A 102 -9.97 -18.27 3.06
C PRO A 102 -11.48 -18.13 2.80
N PHE A 103 -11.89 -18.20 1.54
CA PHE A 103 -13.31 -18.12 1.12
C PHE A 103 -13.98 -16.74 1.13
N SER A 104 -13.33 -15.65 1.51
CA SER A 104 -13.90 -14.31 1.42
C SER A 104 -13.45 -13.58 0.15
N PHE A 105 -14.26 -13.60 -0.91
CA PHE A 105 -13.97 -12.90 -2.17
C PHE A 105 -13.97 -11.37 -2.02
N ASN A 106 -14.73 -10.83 -1.07
CA ASN A 106 -14.93 -9.39 -0.92
C ASN A 106 -13.85 -8.67 -0.07
N ARG A 107 -12.85 -9.40 0.47
CA ARG A 107 -11.85 -8.86 1.39
C ARG A 107 -10.41 -9.08 0.92
N ALA A 108 -10.23 -9.26 -0.36
CA ALA A 108 -8.89 -9.28 -0.93
C ALA A 108 -8.31 -7.87 -0.96
N THR A 109 -7.13 -7.70 -0.41
CA THR A 109 -6.39 -6.44 -0.49
C THR A 109 -5.45 -6.50 -1.69
N PRO A 110 -5.62 -5.60 -2.67
CA PRO A 110 -4.70 -5.52 -3.80
C PRO A 110 -3.35 -4.99 -3.31
N VAL A 111 -2.29 -5.68 -3.69
CA VAL A 111 -0.92 -5.32 -3.36
C VAL A 111 -0.06 -5.31 -4.61
N THR A 112 0.98 -4.49 -4.59
CA THR A 112 2.02 -4.45 -5.61
C THR A 112 3.31 -4.95 -4.98
N GLU A 113 3.90 -5.98 -5.56
CA GLU A 113 5.15 -6.57 -5.11
C GLU A 113 6.30 -6.06 -5.96
N PHE A 114 7.33 -5.57 -5.33
CA PHE A 114 8.57 -5.09 -5.94
C PHE A 114 9.70 -6.03 -5.55
N LYS A 115 10.32 -6.66 -6.54
CA LYS A 115 11.49 -7.52 -6.31
C LYS A 115 12.79 -6.74 -6.26
N LEU A 116 12.84 -5.60 -6.94
CA LEU A 116 14.00 -4.71 -7.00
C LEU A 116 13.53 -3.25 -7.05
N GLY A 117 14.39 -2.33 -6.60
CA GLY A 117 14.16 -0.90 -6.71
C GLY A 117 13.45 -0.31 -5.50
N TRP A 118 12.61 0.67 -5.74
CA TRP A 118 11.95 1.44 -4.70
C TRP A 118 10.52 1.82 -5.12
N ALA A 119 9.74 2.25 -4.16
CA ALA A 119 8.41 2.83 -4.38
C ALA A 119 8.19 4.01 -3.42
N VAL A 120 7.40 4.99 -3.83
CA VAL A 120 6.90 6.05 -2.94
C VAL A 120 5.46 5.73 -2.58
N ALA A 121 5.21 5.63 -1.30
CA ALA A 121 3.87 5.51 -0.73
C ALA A 121 3.35 6.88 -0.27
N GLY A 122 2.06 7.13 -0.51
CA GLY A 122 1.33 8.25 0.05
C GLY A 122 0.38 7.79 1.15
N THR A 123 0.39 8.46 2.30
CA THR A 123 -0.36 8.09 3.49
C THR A 123 -1.06 9.30 4.12
N LYS A 124 -2.06 9.05 4.93
CA LYS A 124 -2.80 10.08 5.65
C LYS A 124 -2.06 10.59 6.89
N SER A 125 -1.19 9.77 7.44
CA SER A 125 -0.35 10.08 8.60
C SER A 125 1.06 9.57 8.39
N ARG A 126 1.96 9.91 9.30
CA ARG A 126 3.36 9.46 9.25
C ARG A 126 3.44 7.94 9.32
N VAL A 127 4.36 7.39 8.55
CA VAL A 127 4.62 5.96 8.50
C VAL A 127 5.61 5.57 9.60
N THR A 128 5.24 4.56 10.36
CA THR A 128 6.12 3.90 11.32
C THR A 128 6.72 2.65 10.69
N ARG A 129 8.01 2.46 10.84
CA ARG A 129 8.76 1.27 10.40
C ARG A 129 9.12 0.41 11.61
N VAL A 130 8.77 -0.86 11.57
CA VAL A 130 9.14 -1.85 12.59
C VAL A 130 9.85 -3.01 11.93
N ALA A 131 11.05 -3.33 12.40
CA ALA A 131 11.74 -4.56 12.03
C ALA A 131 11.41 -5.63 13.07
N LEU A 132 10.93 -6.77 12.62
CA LEU A 132 10.62 -7.92 13.46
C LEU A 132 11.76 -8.93 13.36
N GLU A 133 12.29 -9.32 14.49
CA GLU A 133 13.23 -10.42 14.62
C GLU A 133 12.51 -11.77 14.51
N ASP A 134 13.30 -12.85 14.37
CA ASP A 134 12.74 -14.19 14.32
C ASP A 134 11.96 -14.51 15.60
N GLY A 135 10.79 -15.10 15.44
CA GLY A 135 9.86 -15.40 16.53
C GLY A 135 9.04 -14.20 17.04
N ALA A 136 9.38 -12.97 16.68
CA ALA A 136 8.56 -11.80 17.01
C ALA A 136 7.28 -11.74 16.17
N THR A 137 6.22 -11.21 16.77
CA THR A 137 4.93 -11.05 16.11
C THR A 137 4.43 -9.62 16.23
N LEU A 138 3.79 -9.10 15.16
CA LEU A 138 3.17 -7.79 15.14
C LEU A 138 1.77 -7.90 14.55
N THR A 139 0.80 -7.34 15.26
CA THR A 139 -0.59 -7.27 14.79
C THR A 139 -0.89 -5.85 14.31
N VAL A 140 -1.32 -5.71 13.07
CA VAL A 140 -1.62 -4.42 12.43
C VAL A 140 -3.05 -4.42 11.86
N ARG A 141 -3.74 -3.31 11.98
CA ARG A 141 -5.04 -3.12 11.32
C ARG A 141 -4.85 -3.00 9.81
N PRO A 142 -5.69 -3.63 8.98
CA PRO A 142 -5.57 -3.58 7.52
C PRO A 142 -5.57 -2.16 6.96
N GLU A 143 -6.36 -1.26 7.56
CA GLU A 143 -6.49 0.14 7.13
C GLU A 143 -5.19 0.93 7.32
N SER A 144 -4.44 0.58 8.38
CA SER A 144 -3.15 1.22 8.70
C SER A 144 -2.00 0.66 7.87
N MET A 145 -2.20 -0.45 7.17
CA MET A 145 -1.14 -1.15 6.48
C MET A 145 -0.62 -0.35 5.28
N VAL A 146 0.69 -0.23 5.18
CA VAL A 146 1.37 0.44 4.06
C VAL A 146 2.16 -0.57 3.25
N ALA A 147 3.12 -1.25 3.86
CA ALA A 147 4.00 -2.19 3.18
C ALA A 147 4.63 -3.20 4.15
N TRP A 148 5.20 -4.26 3.60
CA TRP A 148 6.01 -5.24 4.35
C TRP A 148 7.03 -5.91 3.44
N THR A 149 7.97 -6.61 4.05
CA THR A 149 8.93 -7.48 3.34
C THR A 149 8.71 -8.93 3.74
N GLY A 150 9.08 -9.85 2.86
CA GLY A 150 9.07 -11.28 3.13
C GLY A 150 7.68 -11.92 2.98
N LYS A 151 7.34 -12.81 3.93
CA LYS A 151 6.10 -13.59 3.86
C LYS A 151 4.86 -12.73 4.08
N ASP A 152 3.76 -13.14 3.45
CA ASP A 152 2.47 -12.49 3.67
C ASP A 152 1.97 -12.67 5.11
N PRO A 153 1.26 -11.67 5.62
CA PRO A 153 0.65 -11.78 6.94
C PRO A 153 -0.44 -12.86 6.96
N THR A 154 -0.63 -13.45 8.12
CA THR A 154 -1.79 -14.28 8.39
C THR A 154 -2.94 -13.39 8.88
N GLY A 155 -4.16 -13.71 8.42
CA GLY A 155 -5.34 -13.01 8.93
C GLY A 155 -5.67 -13.50 10.34
N PHE A 156 -5.90 -12.58 11.26
CA PHE A 156 -6.42 -12.89 12.58
C PHE A 156 -7.82 -12.29 12.75
N CYS A 157 -8.76 -13.13 13.07
CA CYS A 157 -10.10 -12.69 13.46
C CYS A 157 -10.41 -13.26 14.84
N PRO A 158 -10.37 -12.44 15.89
CA PRO A 158 -10.41 -12.92 17.27
C PRO A 158 -11.72 -13.58 17.69
N LYS A 159 -12.80 -13.43 16.95
CA LYS A 159 -14.10 -14.04 17.22
C LYS A 159 -14.91 -14.14 15.93
N LEU A 160 -14.65 -15.14 15.09
CA LEU A 160 -15.57 -15.52 14.01
C LEU A 160 -16.54 -16.58 14.56
N SER A 161 -17.81 -16.20 14.74
CA SER A 161 -18.88 -17.19 14.77
C SER A 161 -19.26 -17.62 13.35
N VAL A 162 -19.83 -18.80 13.17
CA VAL A 162 -20.32 -19.28 11.86
C VAL A 162 -21.33 -18.28 11.26
N LEU A 163 -22.13 -17.65 12.09
CA LEU A 163 -23.06 -16.56 11.69
C LEU A 163 -22.32 -15.35 11.12
N ASP A 164 -21.11 -15.11 11.54
CA ASP A 164 -20.29 -14.00 11.10
C ASP A 164 -19.69 -14.19 9.72
N ILE A 165 -19.55 -15.43 9.28
CA ILE A 165 -19.14 -15.79 7.91
C ILE A 165 -20.32 -15.63 6.95
N LEU A 166 -21.52 -15.99 7.39
CA LEU A 166 -22.72 -16.00 6.55
C LEU A 166 -23.40 -14.62 6.47
N LEU A 167 -23.30 -13.80 7.51
CA LEU A 167 -23.91 -12.47 7.57
C LEU A 167 -22.82 -11.40 7.81
N PRO A 168 -22.31 -10.74 6.78
CA PRO A 168 -21.30 -9.68 6.94
C PRO A 168 -21.92 -8.42 7.54
N ARG A 169 -22.23 -8.45 8.83
CA ARG A 169 -22.75 -7.30 9.58
C ARG A 169 -21.61 -6.58 10.31
N GLY A 170 -21.28 -5.38 9.83
CA GLY A 170 -20.47 -4.39 10.54
C GLY A 170 -18.94 -4.48 10.37
N PRO A 171 -18.21 -3.44 10.80
CA PRO A 171 -16.74 -3.38 10.74
C PRO A 171 -16.17 -4.32 11.80
N ARG A 172 -15.79 -5.51 11.39
CA ARG A 172 -15.03 -6.41 12.25
C ARG A 172 -13.57 -6.05 12.11
N THR A 173 -12.92 -5.90 13.23
CA THR A 173 -11.49 -5.66 13.34
C THR A 173 -10.74 -6.92 12.89
N LEU A 174 -10.63 -7.09 11.58
CA LEU A 174 -9.65 -8.00 11.03
C LEU A 174 -8.29 -7.40 11.36
N ALA A 175 -7.38 -8.22 11.82
CA ALA A 175 -6.01 -7.83 12.01
C ALA A 175 -5.10 -8.68 11.14
N TRP A 176 -3.99 -8.11 10.72
CA TRP A 176 -2.93 -8.80 10.03
C TRP A 176 -1.83 -9.13 11.02
N ASN A 177 -1.51 -10.41 11.17
CA ASN A 177 -0.41 -10.87 11.99
C ASN A 177 0.81 -11.12 11.11
N PHE A 178 1.86 -10.40 11.41
CA PHE A 178 3.18 -10.57 10.84
C PHE A 178 4.04 -11.41 11.78
N HIS A 179 4.83 -12.29 11.21
CA HIS A 179 5.80 -13.11 11.94
C HIS A 179 7.18 -12.81 11.36
N GLY A 180 8.13 -12.47 12.23
CA GLY A 180 9.51 -12.21 11.83
C GLY A 180 10.23 -13.46 11.25
N PRO A 181 11.36 -13.27 10.57
CA PRO A 181 11.98 -11.98 10.30
C PRO A 181 11.32 -11.23 9.14
N CYS A 182 10.95 -9.99 9.35
CA CYS A 182 10.39 -9.11 8.31
C CYS A 182 10.42 -7.64 8.74
N VAL A 183 10.23 -6.73 7.80
CA VAL A 183 10.03 -5.31 8.09
C VAL A 183 8.60 -4.93 7.71
N VAL A 184 7.94 -4.20 8.58
CA VAL A 184 6.55 -3.78 8.41
C VAL A 184 6.46 -2.27 8.50
N TRP A 185 5.75 -1.64 7.55
CA TRP A 185 5.45 -0.21 7.56
C TRP A 185 3.95 -0.02 7.68
N PHE A 186 3.54 0.79 8.62
CA PHE A 186 2.14 1.14 8.82
C PHE A 186 1.99 2.62 9.17
N GLU A 187 0.85 3.21 8.77
CA GLU A 187 0.51 4.57 9.16
C GLU A 187 -0.17 4.55 10.54
N GLY A 188 0.16 5.54 11.37
CA GLY A 188 -0.56 5.77 12.61
C GLY A 188 -2.02 6.06 12.29
N THR A 189 -2.94 5.45 13.00
CA THR A 189 -4.30 5.97 13.04
C THR A 189 -4.21 7.33 13.74
N GLN A 190 -4.60 8.43 13.07
CA GLN A 190 -5.05 9.57 13.83
C GLN A 190 -6.11 9.00 14.79
N GLU A 191 -5.88 9.12 16.08
CA GLU A 191 -6.95 8.93 17.04
C GLU A 191 -8.05 9.89 16.59
N GLU A 192 -9.03 9.40 15.84
CA GLU A 192 -10.35 9.99 15.89
C GLU A 192 -10.66 9.97 17.37
N SER A 193 -10.57 11.17 17.97
CA SER A 193 -10.99 11.39 19.34
C SER A 193 -12.33 10.66 19.48
N VAL A 194 -12.30 9.53 20.14
CA VAL A 194 -13.49 8.80 20.51
C VAL A 194 -14.23 9.76 21.42
N ARG A 195 -15.10 10.59 20.81
CA ARG A 195 -16.08 11.32 21.59
C ARG A 195 -16.89 10.25 22.31
N PRO A 196 -16.81 10.16 23.63
CA PRO A 196 -17.64 9.23 24.36
C PRO A 196 -19.08 9.57 23.95
N ARG A 197 -19.72 8.66 23.22
CA ARG A 197 -21.14 8.77 22.94
C ARG A 197 -21.81 8.85 24.29
N GLY A 198 -22.25 10.08 24.64
CA GLY A 198 -22.92 10.35 25.89
C GLY A 198 -24.02 9.35 26.08
N TRP A 199 -24.01 8.67 27.20
CA TRP A 199 -25.11 7.91 27.73
C TRP A 199 -26.30 8.87 27.78
N ARG A 200 -27.25 8.72 26.86
CA ARG A 200 -28.55 9.32 27.06
C ARG A 200 -29.24 8.49 28.14
N ARG A 201 -29.50 9.13 29.26
CA ARG A 201 -30.42 8.65 30.28
C ARG A 201 -31.84 8.60 29.74
#